data_d32e863cf4c696a67ba3a49afe062e5a
#
_entry.id   d32e863cf4c696a67ba3a49afe062e5a
#
_cell.length_a   1.000
_cell.length_b   1.000
_cell.length_c   1.000
_cell.angle_alpha   90.00
_cell.angle_beta   90.00
_cell.angle_gamma   90.00
#
_symmetry.space_group_name_H-M   'P 1'
#
loop_
_entity.id
_entity.type
_entity.pdbx_description
1 polymer ?
#
loop_
_entity_poly.entity_id
_entity_poly.type
_entity_poly.pdbx_seq_one_letter_code
_entity_poly.pdbx_strand_id
1 'polypeptide(L)'
;LINKLIESGYTGRKGKGGFYRMNKKDNQKILEAINLETSEYLPSKKIDLKIDKVNLNNLINRKDKYGEYAWSVLSKIIKYASSLVPGITKEFNDIDEAMRLGFNWSKGPFEMLEEIGVKNFFNRVDDYAGNSFLENLSKTKNEDFYGERQKYTNIETLGKVKKTASSLDGNDSAK
;
A
#
# COMPACT_ATOMS: atom_id res chain seq x y z
N LEU A 1 -21.49 -12.56 -5.72
CA LEU A 1 -21.93 -11.38 -4.99
C LEU A 1 -21.82 -10.13 -5.86
N ILE A 2 -20.63 -9.80 -6.40
CA ILE A 2 -20.41 -8.56 -7.17
C ILE A 2 -21.37 -8.46 -8.36
N ASN A 3 -21.50 -9.50 -9.18
CA ASN A 3 -22.41 -9.51 -10.33
C ASN A 3 -23.87 -9.28 -9.90
N LYS A 4 -24.32 -9.94 -8.83
CA LYS A 4 -25.67 -9.71 -8.28
C LYS A 4 -25.90 -8.26 -7.83
N LEU A 5 -24.89 -7.64 -7.22
CA LEU A 5 -24.96 -6.22 -6.83
C LEU A 5 -25.10 -5.31 -8.05
N ILE A 6 -24.29 -5.55 -9.08
CA ILE A 6 -24.33 -4.78 -10.34
C ILE A 6 -25.70 -4.90 -11.02
N GLU A 7 -26.19 -6.13 -11.21
CA GLU A 7 -27.50 -6.42 -11.81
C GLU A 7 -28.66 -5.78 -11.04
N SER A 8 -28.54 -5.68 -9.72
CA SER A 8 -29.51 -5.03 -8.84
C SER A 8 -29.38 -3.50 -8.78
N GLY A 9 -28.41 -2.92 -9.53
CA GLY A 9 -28.16 -1.47 -9.57
C GLY A 9 -27.32 -0.92 -8.42
N TYR A 10 -26.67 -1.79 -7.66
CA TYR A 10 -25.71 -1.41 -6.60
C TYR A 10 -24.30 -1.26 -7.20
N THR A 11 -24.10 -0.19 -7.96
CA THR A 11 -22.87 0.08 -8.72
C THR A 11 -21.94 1.07 -8.02
N GLY A 12 -22.21 1.38 -6.76
CA GLY A 12 -21.44 2.30 -5.96
C GLY A 12 -22.17 3.61 -5.68
N ARG A 13 -21.42 4.66 -5.36
CA ARG A 13 -21.94 5.93 -4.84
C ARG A 13 -22.90 6.66 -5.79
N LYS A 14 -22.79 6.45 -7.09
CA LYS A 14 -23.67 7.04 -8.12
C LYS A 14 -24.93 6.21 -8.37
N GLY A 15 -25.01 4.97 -7.86
CA GLY A 15 -26.17 4.10 -7.94
C GLY A 15 -26.91 4.02 -6.60
N LYS A 16 -27.54 2.87 -6.35
CA LYS A 16 -28.26 2.59 -5.09
C LYS A 16 -27.33 2.41 -3.88
N GLY A 17 -26.02 2.36 -4.08
CA GLY A 17 -24.97 2.02 -3.13
C GLY A 17 -24.05 0.96 -3.71
N GLY A 18 -23.23 0.34 -2.88
CA GLY A 18 -22.32 -0.75 -3.24
C GLY A 18 -22.18 -1.66 -2.02
N PHE A 19 -20.94 -1.99 -1.62
CA PHE A 19 -20.69 -2.67 -0.35
C PHE A 19 -21.15 -1.84 0.85
N TYR A 20 -21.24 -0.53 0.68
CA TYR A 20 -21.83 0.42 1.63
C TYR A 20 -22.94 1.20 0.95
N ARG A 21 -23.98 1.55 1.73
CA ARG A 21 -25.03 2.47 1.30
C ARG A 21 -25.43 3.41 2.42
N MET A 22 -25.95 4.57 2.06
CA MET A 22 -26.59 5.48 3.02
C MET A 22 -28.08 5.21 3.03
N ASN A 23 -28.59 4.74 4.15
CA ASN A 23 -30.03 4.60 4.40
C ASN A 23 -30.53 5.82 5.16
N LYS A 24 -31.73 6.30 4.79
CA LYS A 24 -32.43 7.36 5.52
C LYS A 24 -33.58 6.72 6.28
N LYS A 25 -33.48 6.63 7.58
CA LYS A 25 -34.53 6.14 8.47
C LYS A 25 -34.80 7.20 9.55
N ASP A 26 -36.06 7.57 9.73
CA ASP A 26 -36.47 8.54 10.75
C ASP A 26 -35.70 9.87 10.73
N ASN A 27 -35.48 10.44 9.51
CA ASN A 27 -34.67 11.62 9.27
C ASN A 27 -33.16 11.50 9.63
N GLN A 28 -32.71 10.33 10.03
CA GLN A 28 -31.30 10.06 10.28
C GLN A 28 -30.65 9.35 9.10
N LYS A 29 -29.40 9.74 8.80
CA LYS A 29 -28.57 9.06 7.79
C LYS A 29 -27.78 7.95 8.48
N ILE A 30 -28.07 6.71 8.14
CA ILE A 30 -27.37 5.54 8.68
C ILE A 30 -26.51 4.96 7.57
N LEU A 31 -25.20 4.85 7.83
CA LEU A 31 -24.30 4.11 6.96
C LEU A 31 -24.52 2.61 7.21
N GLU A 32 -24.87 1.88 6.18
CA GLU A 32 -25.02 0.43 6.21
C GLU A 32 -23.92 -0.25 5.38
N ALA A 33 -23.49 -1.41 5.83
CA ALA A 33 -22.58 -2.30 5.12
C ALA A 33 -23.30 -3.60 4.77
N ILE A 34 -23.00 -4.16 3.60
CA ILE A 34 -23.54 -5.47 3.20
C ILE A 34 -22.85 -6.59 3.97
N ASN A 35 -23.62 -7.52 4.49
CA ASN A 35 -23.10 -8.80 4.95
C ASN A 35 -22.77 -9.67 3.71
N LEU A 36 -21.52 -10.10 3.60
CA LEU A 36 -21.04 -10.83 2.42
C LEU A 36 -21.60 -12.25 2.30
N GLU A 37 -22.10 -12.82 3.39
CA GLU A 37 -22.69 -14.17 3.42
C GLU A 37 -24.19 -14.10 3.11
N THR A 38 -24.93 -13.22 3.80
CA THR A 38 -26.38 -13.13 3.67
C THR A 38 -26.83 -12.17 2.56
N SER A 39 -25.94 -11.29 2.08
CA SER A 39 -26.25 -10.18 1.17
C SER A 39 -27.23 -9.14 1.73
N GLU A 40 -27.46 -9.13 3.03
CA GLU A 40 -28.30 -8.15 3.72
C GLU A 40 -27.50 -6.94 4.15
N TYR A 41 -28.12 -5.75 4.15
CA TYR A 41 -27.51 -4.54 4.64
C TYR A 41 -27.80 -4.35 6.13
N LEU A 42 -26.74 -4.18 6.90
CA LEU A 42 -26.80 -3.95 8.33
C LEU A 42 -26.09 -2.64 8.67
N PRO A 43 -26.48 -1.96 9.79
CA PRO A 43 -25.76 -0.77 10.23
C PRO A 43 -24.25 -1.03 10.33
N SER A 44 -23.46 -0.18 9.67
CA SER A 44 -22.00 -0.30 9.68
C SER A 44 -21.46 -0.03 11.08
N LYS A 45 -20.69 -0.96 11.60
CA LYS A 45 -19.99 -0.82 12.87
C LYS A 45 -18.56 -0.41 12.63
N LYS A 46 -18.08 0.62 13.32
CA LYS A 46 -16.65 0.91 13.39
C LYS A 46 -15.97 -0.21 14.18
N ILE A 47 -14.99 -0.84 13.55
CA ILE A 47 -14.17 -1.84 14.22
C ILE A 47 -12.98 -1.12 14.82
N ASP A 48 -12.84 -1.21 16.15
CA ASP A 48 -11.62 -0.80 16.82
C ASP A 48 -10.59 -1.95 16.69
N LEU A 49 -9.60 -1.73 15.85
CA LEU A 49 -8.53 -2.71 15.62
C LEU A 49 -7.53 -2.76 16.78
N LYS A 50 -7.67 -1.87 17.80
CA LYS A 50 -6.73 -1.71 18.92
C LYS A 50 -5.27 -1.61 18.46
N ILE A 51 -5.06 -0.81 17.42
CA ILE A 51 -3.75 -0.53 16.85
C ILE A 51 -3.39 0.90 17.25
N ASP A 52 -2.62 1.09 18.30
CA ASP A 52 -2.27 2.40 18.87
C ASP A 52 -1.39 3.26 17.94
N LYS A 53 -0.49 2.62 17.20
CA LYS A 53 0.27 3.22 16.09
C LYS A 53 0.47 2.16 15.02
N VAL A 54 0.14 2.49 13.79
CA VAL A 54 0.34 1.60 12.65
C VAL A 54 1.84 1.52 12.36
N ASN A 55 2.49 0.51 12.95
CA ASN A 55 3.81 0.07 12.53
C ASN A 55 3.58 -1.14 11.62
N LEU A 56 4.04 -1.07 10.37
CA LEU A 56 3.79 -2.11 9.38
C LEU A 56 4.37 -3.45 9.80
N ASN A 57 5.54 -3.45 10.43
CA ASN A 57 6.16 -4.68 10.91
C ASN A 57 5.29 -5.35 11.98
N ASN A 58 4.77 -4.59 12.93
CA ASN A 58 3.86 -5.13 13.95
C ASN A 58 2.56 -5.63 13.33
N LEU A 59 2.02 -4.92 12.33
CA LEU A 59 0.78 -5.29 11.67
C LEU A 59 0.90 -6.61 10.92
N ILE A 60 1.93 -6.78 10.09
CA ILE A 60 2.12 -8.01 9.30
C ILE A 60 2.46 -9.23 10.14
N ASN A 61 3.03 -9.04 11.34
CA ASN A 61 3.40 -10.12 12.25
C ASN A 61 2.26 -10.53 13.20
N ARG A 62 1.11 -9.92 13.12
CA ARG A 62 -0.08 -10.38 13.85
C ARG A 62 -0.46 -11.80 13.41
N LYS A 63 -0.81 -12.64 14.39
CA LYS A 63 -1.25 -14.02 14.16
C LYS A 63 -2.77 -14.12 14.02
N ASP A 64 -3.37 -13.14 13.35
CA ASP A 64 -4.81 -13.08 13.09
C ASP A 64 -5.09 -12.74 11.62
N LYS A 65 -6.37 -12.80 11.23
CA LYS A 65 -6.80 -12.49 9.86
C LYS A 65 -6.35 -11.11 9.34
N TYR A 66 -6.12 -10.16 10.23
CA TYR A 66 -5.67 -8.81 9.84
C TYR A 66 -4.20 -8.80 9.45
N GLY A 67 -3.37 -9.53 10.19
CA GLY A 67 -1.96 -9.70 9.83
C GLY A 67 -1.77 -10.47 8.54
N GLU A 68 -2.52 -11.56 8.36
CA GLU A 68 -2.51 -12.34 7.12
C GLU A 68 -2.96 -11.52 5.92
N TYR A 69 -4.05 -10.76 6.07
CA TYR A 69 -4.53 -9.87 5.03
C TYR A 69 -3.52 -8.77 4.69
N ALA A 70 -2.99 -8.09 5.72
CA ALA A 70 -1.99 -7.04 5.54
C ALA A 70 -0.76 -7.56 4.80
N TRP A 71 -0.23 -8.73 5.20
CA TRP A 71 0.87 -9.36 4.50
C TRP A 71 0.54 -9.69 3.05
N SER A 72 -0.61 -10.32 2.80
CA SER A 72 -1.04 -10.68 1.45
C SER A 72 -1.15 -9.48 0.50
N VAL A 73 -1.61 -8.34 1.01
CA VAL A 73 -1.73 -7.10 0.21
C VAL A 73 -0.36 -6.46 0.01
N LEU A 74 0.37 -6.22 1.10
CA LEU A 74 1.64 -5.48 1.05
C LEU A 74 2.71 -6.23 0.26
N SER A 75 2.83 -7.55 0.43
CA SER A 75 3.79 -8.35 -0.32
C SER A 75 3.53 -8.31 -1.83
N LYS A 76 2.28 -8.34 -2.26
CA LYS A 76 1.91 -8.22 -3.68
C LYS A 76 2.19 -6.84 -4.24
N ILE A 77 1.89 -5.78 -3.48
CA ILE A 77 2.20 -4.40 -3.87
C ILE A 77 3.70 -4.22 -4.05
N ILE A 78 4.51 -4.67 -3.09
CA ILE A 78 5.96 -4.57 -3.14
C ILE A 78 6.52 -5.39 -4.32
N LYS A 79 6.06 -6.63 -4.52
CA LYS A 79 6.47 -7.45 -5.66
C LYS A 79 6.15 -6.77 -7.00
N TYR A 80 4.94 -6.22 -7.14
CA TYR A 80 4.54 -5.53 -8.35
C TYR A 80 5.38 -4.26 -8.57
N ALA A 81 5.51 -3.38 -7.58
CA ALA A 81 6.32 -2.18 -7.68
C ALA A 81 7.78 -2.51 -8.05
N SER A 82 8.35 -3.53 -7.43
CA SER A 82 9.71 -4.00 -7.73
C SER A 82 9.86 -4.51 -9.16
N SER A 83 8.82 -5.10 -9.75
CA SER A 83 8.87 -5.58 -11.14
C SER A 83 8.90 -4.45 -12.18
N LEU A 84 8.58 -3.22 -11.77
CA LEU A 84 8.64 -2.05 -12.63
C LEU A 84 10.06 -1.47 -12.73
N VAL A 85 10.98 -1.91 -11.87
CA VAL A 85 12.38 -1.50 -11.88
C VAL A 85 13.22 -2.60 -12.54
N PRO A 86 14.07 -2.30 -13.55
CA PRO A 86 14.34 -0.97 -14.14
C PRO A 86 13.46 -0.63 -15.35
N GLY A 87 12.46 -1.43 -15.67
CA GLY A 87 11.71 -1.33 -16.94
C GLY A 87 10.97 -0.01 -17.14
N ILE A 88 10.35 0.53 -16.09
CA ILE A 88 9.61 1.80 -16.13
C ILE A 88 10.48 2.96 -15.63
N THR A 89 11.22 2.72 -14.54
CA THR A 89 12.18 3.68 -14.00
C THR A 89 13.39 2.93 -13.46
N LYS A 90 14.56 3.57 -13.48
CA LYS A 90 15.79 3.03 -12.85
C LYS A 90 15.86 3.38 -11.36
N GLU A 91 15.13 4.42 -10.96
CA GLU A 91 15.11 4.95 -9.61
C GLU A 91 13.84 4.48 -8.89
N PHE A 92 13.98 3.52 -7.99
CA PHE A 92 12.83 2.95 -7.29
C PHE A 92 12.03 3.96 -6.45
N ASN A 93 12.67 5.03 -5.99
CA ASN A 93 12.02 6.11 -5.28
C ASN A 93 11.02 6.92 -6.10
N ASP A 94 11.16 6.93 -7.45
CA ASP A 94 10.17 7.59 -8.32
C ASP A 94 8.80 6.92 -8.19
N ILE A 95 8.78 5.60 -7.97
CA ILE A 95 7.55 4.85 -7.76
C ILE A 95 6.92 5.25 -6.43
N ASP A 96 7.72 5.40 -5.37
CA ASP A 96 7.23 5.85 -4.07
C ASP A 96 6.67 7.26 -4.14
N GLU A 97 7.35 8.16 -4.84
CA GLU A 97 6.89 9.52 -5.04
C GLU A 97 5.60 9.57 -5.87
N ALA A 98 5.51 8.79 -6.95
CA ALA A 98 4.29 8.68 -7.74
C ALA A 98 3.09 8.20 -6.92
N MET A 99 3.29 7.24 -6.00
CA MET A 99 2.22 6.77 -5.12
C MET A 99 1.82 7.82 -4.09
N ARG A 100 2.77 8.57 -3.54
CA ARG A 100 2.46 9.67 -2.63
C ARG A 100 1.71 10.82 -3.33
N LEU A 101 2.20 11.26 -4.48
CA LEU A 101 1.61 12.39 -5.21
C LEU A 101 0.32 12.03 -5.92
N GLY A 102 0.26 10.86 -6.56
CA GLY A 102 -0.89 10.44 -7.37
C GLY A 102 -2.05 9.87 -6.56
N PHE A 103 -1.76 9.18 -5.45
CA PHE A 103 -2.74 8.46 -4.66
C PHE A 103 -2.82 8.91 -3.19
N ASN A 104 -2.10 9.96 -2.83
CA ASN A 104 -2.06 10.51 -1.47
C ASN A 104 -1.67 9.45 -0.41
N TRP A 105 -0.78 8.55 -0.75
CA TRP A 105 -0.25 7.58 0.20
C TRP A 105 0.74 8.27 1.14
N SER A 106 0.74 7.85 2.40
CA SER A 106 1.72 8.33 3.38
C SER A 106 3.12 7.76 3.16
N LYS A 107 3.21 6.58 2.55
CA LYS A 107 4.46 5.88 2.21
C LYS A 107 4.30 5.15 0.90
N GLY A 108 5.35 5.15 0.08
CA GLY A 108 5.38 4.34 -1.12
C GLY A 108 5.78 2.88 -0.85
N PRO A 109 5.72 2.01 -1.87
CA PRO A 109 5.97 0.58 -1.73
C PRO A 109 7.37 0.23 -1.18
N PHE A 110 8.39 0.97 -1.56
CA PHE A 110 9.76 0.69 -1.13
C PHE A 110 10.04 1.26 0.27
N GLU A 111 9.42 2.38 0.63
CA GLU A 111 9.41 2.87 2.02
C GLU A 111 8.70 1.89 2.95
N MET A 112 7.63 1.23 2.47
CA MET A 112 6.96 0.16 3.21
C MET A 112 7.83 -1.08 3.35
N LEU A 113 8.57 -1.47 2.29
CA LEU A 113 9.51 -2.58 2.34
C LEU A 113 10.60 -2.33 3.38
N GLU A 114 11.12 -1.12 3.45
CA GLU A 114 12.13 -0.76 4.45
C GLU A 114 11.59 -0.78 5.89
N GLU A 115 10.37 -0.27 6.11
CA GLU A 115 9.73 -0.33 7.43
C GLU A 115 9.43 -1.78 7.87
N ILE A 116 9.05 -2.64 6.94
CA ILE A 116 8.87 -4.08 7.18
C ILE A 116 10.21 -4.72 7.53
N GLY A 117 11.28 -4.23 6.95
CA GLY A 117 12.62 -4.80 7.00
C GLY A 117 12.86 -5.80 5.86
N VAL A 118 13.90 -5.54 5.09
CA VAL A 118 14.28 -6.34 3.91
C VAL A 118 14.42 -7.82 4.27
N LYS A 119 15.09 -8.13 5.37
CA LYS A 119 15.28 -9.50 5.86
C LYS A 119 13.94 -10.16 6.23
N ASN A 120 13.06 -9.45 6.94
CA ASN A 120 11.74 -9.96 7.31
C ASN A 120 10.89 -10.24 6.06
N PHE A 121 10.98 -9.38 5.06
CA PHE A 121 10.29 -9.57 3.80
C PHE A 121 10.75 -10.85 3.10
N PHE A 122 12.07 -11.05 2.92
CA PHE A 122 12.60 -12.25 2.24
C PHE A 122 12.40 -13.54 3.02
N ASN A 123 12.31 -13.49 4.34
CA ASN A 123 11.99 -14.67 5.15
C ASN A 123 10.54 -15.17 4.96
N ARG A 124 9.68 -14.35 4.40
CA ARG A 124 8.24 -14.61 4.34
C ARG A 124 7.64 -14.51 2.94
N VAL A 125 8.29 -13.78 2.03
CA VAL A 125 7.80 -13.69 0.66
C VAL A 125 7.98 -15.05 -0.03
N ASP A 126 6.92 -15.45 -0.73
CA ASP A 126 6.97 -16.65 -1.56
C ASP A 126 7.91 -16.42 -2.78
N ASP A 127 7.57 -16.90 -3.92
CA ASP A 127 8.36 -16.76 -5.14
C ASP A 127 8.54 -15.30 -5.58
N TYR A 128 9.79 -14.91 -5.84
CA TYR A 128 10.19 -13.65 -6.48
C TYR A 128 11.14 -13.85 -7.67
N ALA A 129 11.24 -15.08 -8.17
CA ALA A 129 12.05 -15.40 -9.34
C ALA A 129 11.59 -14.59 -10.56
N GLY A 130 12.56 -14.10 -11.35
CA GLY A 130 12.31 -13.20 -12.48
C GLY A 130 12.06 -11.74 -12.11
N ASN A 131 12.03 -11.39 -10.83
CA ASN A 131 12.00 -10.01 -10.35
C ASN A 131 13.45 -9.53 -10.11
N SER A 132 14.06 -8.91 -11.12
CA SER A 132 15.47 -8.51 -11.08
C SER A 132 15.82 -7.59 -9.93
N PHE A 133 14.92 -6.70 -9.52
CA PHE A 133 15.12 -5.83 -8.37
C PHE A 133 15.22 -6.64 -7.08
N LEU A 134 14.24 -7.51 -6.81
CA LEU A 134 14.24 -8.33 -5.60
C LEU A 134 15.38 -9.34 -5.59
N GLU A 135 15.72 -9.95 -6.72
CA GLU A 135 16.85 -10.85 -6.82
C GLU A 135 18.19 -10.15 -6.51
N ASN A 136 18.37 -8.91 -6.98
CA ASN A 136 19.55 -8.13 -6.64
C ASN A 136 19.54 -7.69 -5.18
N LEU A 137 18.40 -7.22 -4.69
CA LEU A 137 18.26 -6.80 -3.29
C LEU A 137 18.54 -7.96 -2.33
N SER A 138 18.09 -9.18 -2.64
CA SER A 138 18.33 -10.35 -1.81
C SER A 138 19.82 -10.73 -1.68
N LYS A 139 20.64 -10.37 -2.67
CA LYS A 139 22.10 -10.59 -2.68
C LYS A 139 22.85 -9.49 -1.91
N THR A 140 22.22 -8.34 -1.67
CA THR A 140 22.84 -7.27 -0.91
C THR A 140 22.74 -7.56 0.58
N LYS A 141 23.80 -7.23 1.34
CA LYS A 141 23.75 -7.31 2.80
C LYS A 141 23.12 -6.06 3.43
N ASN A 142 22.63 -5.14 2.60
CA ASN A 142 22.05 -3.88 3.05
C ASN A 142 20.62 -4.13 3.55
N GLU A 143 20.43 -4.05 4.85
CA GLU A 143 19.11 -4.08 5.50
C GLU A 143 18.37 -2.75 5.27
N ASP A 144 19.10 -1.67 5.03
CA ASP A 144 18.64 -0.31 4.78
C ASP A 144 19.06 0.12 3.37
N PHE A 145 18.19 0.03 2.40
CA PHE A 145 18.49 0.43 1.03
C PHE A 145 18.09 1.87 0.70
N TYR A 146 17.30 2.51 1.53
CA TYR A 146 17.07 3.95 1.49
C TYR A 146 18.23 4.73 2.12
N GLY A 147 18.95 4.15 3.07
CA GLY A 147 20.06 4.76 3.77
C GLY A 147 19.68 6.01 4.59
N GLU A 148 20.67 6.83 4.92
CA GLU A 148 20.40 8.12 5.56
C GLU A 148 19.60 9.04 4.65
N ARG A 149 18.62 9.72 5.19
CA ARG A 149 17.49 10.54 4.65
C ARG A 149 17.54 11.10 3.21
N GLN A 150 18.61 10.97 2.47
CA GLN A 150 18.75 11.50 1.10
C GLN A 150 19.60 10.61 0.18
N LYS A 151 19.87 9.38 0.58
CA LYS A 151 20.67 8.47 -0.23
C LYS A 151 19.85 7.25 -0.55
N TYR A 152 19.81 6.87 -1.82
CA TYR A 152 19.19 5.66 -2.30
C TYR A 152 20.27 4.70 -2.76
N THR A 153 19.99 3.41 -2.64
CA THR A 153 20.81 2.41 -3.27
C THR A 153 20.36 2.26 -4.72
N ASN A 154 21.24 2.57 -5.66
CA ASN A 154 21.01 2.25 -7.06
C ASN A 154 21.20 0.75 -7.24
N ILE A 155 20.12 0.04 -7.52
CA ILE A 155 20.11 -1.42 -7.59
C ILE A 155 20.87 -1.93 -8.81
N GLU A 156 20.90 -1.20 -9.93
CA GLU A 156 21.66 -1.60 -11.12
C GLU A 156 23.18 -1.56 -10.87
N THR A 157 23.63 -0.54 -10.18
CA THR A 157 25.05 -0.30 -9.92
C THR A 157 25.51 -0.78 -8.56
N LEU A 158 24.59 -1.18 -7.66
CA LEU A 158 24.82 -1.49 -6.25
C LEU A 158 25.50 -0.33 -5.49
N GLY A 159 25.35 0.90 -5.98
CA GLY A 159 25.93 2.09 -5.42
C GLY A 159 24.90 2.93 -4.68
N LYS A 160 25.32 3.72 -3.69
CA LYS A 160 24.48 4.73 -3.06
C LYS A 160 24.43 5.97 -3.94
N VAL A 161 23.25 6.42 -4.30
CA VAL A 161 23.03 7.66 -5.04
C VAL A 161 22.34 8.70 -4.15
N LYS A 162 22.65 9.98 -4.39
CA LYS A 162 21.96 11.06 -3.70
C LYS A 162 20.55 11.19 -4.27
N LYS A 163 19.58 11.44 -3.38
CA LYS A 163 18.25 11.89 -3.77
C LYS A 163 18.41 13.23 -4.49
N THR A 164 18.00 13.30 -5.74
CA THR A 164 17.77 14.59 -6.38
C THR A 164 16.63 15.24 -5.62
N ALA A 165 16.91 16.39 -4.97
CA ALA A 165 15.86 17.16 -4.34
C ALA A 165 14.80 17.45 -5.38
N SER A 166 13.56 16.93 -5.19
CA SER A 166 12.46 17.32 -6.03
C SER A 166 12.31 18.84 -5.84
N SER A 167 12.33 19.57 -6.93
CA SER A 167 12.23 21.03 -7.01
C SER A 167 10.82 21.54 -6.64
N LEU A 168 10.25 21.01 -5.57
CA LEU A 168 8.92 21.37 -5.05
C LEU A 168 8.98 22.15 -3.75
N ASP A 169 10.11 22.76 -3.42
CA ASP A 169 10.12 23.93 -2.54
C ASP A 169 9.67 25.13 -3.36
N GLY A 170 8.37 25.13 -3.66
CA GLY A 170 7.67 26.29 -4.19
C GLY A 170 7.57 27.37 -3.14
N ASN A 171 8.64 28.08 -2.93
CA ASN A 171 8.65 29.35 -2.22
C ASN A 171 8.64 30.47 -3.24
N ASP A 172 7.51 30.62 -3.94
CA ASP A 172 7.19 31.83 -4.66
C ASP A 172 6.52 32.81 -3.70
N SER A 173 7.35 33.53 -2.98
CA SER A 173 6.98 34.78 -2.37
C SER A 173 6.80 35.81 -3.48
N ALA A 174 5.60 35.91 -4.01
CA ALA A 174 5.23 37.02 -4.87
C ALA A 174 5.28 38.32 -4.07
N LYS A 175 6.12 39.22 -4.51
CA LYS A 175 5.96 40.65 -4.29
C LYS A 175 4.93 41.22 -5.26
#